data_3f84fadd338f9071e143333e43f49372
#
_entry.id   3f84fadd338f9071e143333e43f49372
#
_cell.length_a   1.000
_cell.length_b   1.000
_cell.length_c   1.000
_cell.angle_alpha   90.00
_cell.angle_beta   90.00
_cell.angle_gamma   90.00
#
_symmetry.space_group_name_H-M   'P 1'
#
loop_
_entity.id
_entity.type
_entity.pdbx_description
1 polymer ?
#
loop_
_entity_poly.entity_id
_entity_poly.type
_entity_poly.pdbx_seq_one_letter_code
_entity_poly.pdbx_strand_id
1 'polypeptide(L)'
;PVTVDVEKLNPYKKVLLKPRLDIPFKKFGLFKCNSFHQDIRKYWQQFCDVFIKEFPDALLVESPNWMLNNKIENYFSEKCCFYVPHKEARSWGKGNNLFYMQTVFPWLFTVDPIGWGGGADFINSFDKNSDYDDSFFNELKDYINKGGSKFKQPTTNNNLNHLKEDFIFVPLQIPHDMVIKYHSNVSCEEFVEALCAWADQPNNPKILFKPHPANLQSMTPLKNIIKKYNNVLYLDFDIHVHEAIRASSAVYVINSGVGQEAMLLDKPVVAFGHAEYSSAVISGDINNLKDCWKKVIENDKLEMEKMYRRWYYWYESNLI
;
A
#
# COMPACT_ATOMS: atom_id res chain seq x y z
N PRO A 1 10.37 -25.47 -9.51
CA PRO A 1 9.30 -26.46 -9.53
C PRO A 1 8.01 -25.83 -9.05
N VAL A 2 6.92 -26.10 -9.75
CA VAL A 2 5.58 -25.68 -9.35
C VAL A 2 4.98 -26.83 -8.58
N THR A 3 4.60 -26.59 -7.34
CA THR A 3 3.91 -27.59 -6.52
C THR A 3 2.42 -27.30 -6.58
N VAL A 4 1.65 -28.30 -6.91
CA VAL A 4 0.18 -28.22 -6.97
C VAL A 4 -0.35 -29.13 -5.86
N ASP A 5 -1.03 -28.54 -4.88
CA ASP A 5 -1.68 -29.28 -3.81
C ASP A 5 -3.20 -29.06 -3.91
N VAL A 6 -3.90 -30.16 -4.13
CA VAL A 6 -5.34 -30.17 -4.42
C VAL A 6 -6.17 -30.75 -3.26
N GLU A 7 -5.55 -31.30 -2.21
CA GLU A 7 -6.22 -32.23 -1.30
C GLU A 7 -6.95 -31.63 -0.12
N LYS A 8 -6.98 -30.31 0.10
CA LYS A 8 -7.44 -29.77 1.39
C LYS A 8 -8.54 -28.72 1.30
N LEU A 9 -9.51 -28.97 0.44
CA LEU A 9 -10.49 -27.98 0.08
C LEU A 9 -11.85 -28.29 0.71
N ASN A 10 -12.27 -27.45 1.62
CA ASN A 10 -13.54 -27.56 2.31
C ASN A 10 -14.42 -26.34 1.99
N PRO A 11 -15.72 -26.50 1.67
CA PRO A 11 -16.56 -25.39 1.25
C PRO A 11 -16.67 -24.32 2.34
N TYR A 12 -16.24 -23.11 2.03
CA TYR A 12 -16.40 -21.94 2.86
C TYR A 12 -17.37 -20.97 2.19
N LYS A 13 -18.05 -20.15 2.96
CA LYS A 13 -19.12 -19.29 2.44
C LYS A 13 -18.63 -18.43 1.27
N LYS A 14 -19.27 -18.56 0.14
CA LYS A 14 -19.06 -17.79 -1.11
C LYS A 14 -19.30 -16.28 -0.97
N VAL A 15 -19.34 -15.76 0.23
CA VAL A 15 -19.74 -14.38 0.54
C VAL A 15 -18.61 -13.40 0.28
N LEU A 16 -17.36 -13.79 0.53
CA LEU A 16 -16.21 -12.88 0.45
C LEU A 16 -15.80 -12.51 -0.99
N LEU A 17 -16.07 -13.40 -1.94
CA LEU A 17 -15.63 -13.21 -3.33
C LEU A 17 -16.80 -12.97 -4.31
N LYS A 18 -18.03 -13.06 -3.82
CA LYS A 18 -19.26 -13.04 -4.62
C LYS A 18 -19.59 -11.74 -5.35
N PRO A 19 -19.29 -10.53 -4.86
CA PRO A 19 -19.69 -9.31 -5.56
C PRO A 19 -18.99 -9.09 -6.90
N ARG A 20 -17.92 -9.85 -7.17
CA ARG A 20 -17.03 -9.61 -8.32
C ARG A 20 -16.85 -10.80 -9.25
N LEU A 21 -17.46 -11.94 -8.92
CA LEU A 21 -17.30 -13.20 -9.66
C LEU A 21 -18.57 -13.61 -10.39
N ASP A 22 -19.14 -12.76 -11.20
CA ASP A 22 -20.03 -13.17 -12.31
C ASP A 22 -19.22 -13.81 -13.47
N ILE A 23 -18.14 -14.50 -13.14
CA ILE A 23 -17.27 -15.12 -14.13
C ILE A 23 -17.59 -16.62 -14.17
N PRO A 24 -18.04 -17.15 -15.29
CA PRO A 24 -18.44 -18.56 -15.41
C PRO A 24 -17.22 -19.47 -15.57
N PHE A 25 -16.33 -19.52 -14.58
CA PHE A 25 -15.19 -20.41 -14.60
C PHE A 25 -15.51 -21.78 -13.99
N LYS A 26 -14.98 -22.82 -14.61
CA LYS A 26 -15.14 -24.19 -14.13
C LYS A 26 -14.16 -24.54 -13.01
N LYS A 27 -13.04 -23.84 -12.91
CA LYS A 27 -12.01 -24.05 -11.87
C LYS A 27 -11.32 -22.75 -11.49
N PHE A 28 -10.91 -22.69 -10.24
CA PHE A 28 -10.10 -21.59 -9.70
C PHE A 28 -8.71 -22.10 -9.34
N GLY A 29 -7.73 -21.24 -9.44
CA GLY A 29 -6.37 -21.50 -9.00
C GLY A 29 -5.86 -20.36 -8.13
N LEU A 30 -4.98 -20.66 -7.21
CA LEU A 30 -4.31 -19.69 -6.36
C LEU A 30 -2.80 -19.82 -6.54
N PHE A 31 -2.15 -18.73 -6.95
CA PHE A 31 -0.70 -18.61 -6.89
C PHE A 31 -0.30 -18.07 -5.52
N LYS A 32 0.22 -18.94 -4.67
CA LYS A 32 0.73 -18.58 -3.36
C LYS A 32 2.16 -18.09 -3.47
N CYS A 33 2.41 -16.88 -3.01
CA CYS A 33 3.75 -16.33 -2.90
C CYS A 33 4.33 -16.55 -1.51
N ASN A 34 5.58 -16.98 -1.45
CA ASN A 34 6.30 -17.03 -0.19
C ASN A 34 6.74 -15.62 0.21
N SER A 35 6.12 -15.07 1.25
CA SER A 35 6.61 -13.85 1.90
C SER A 35 7.88 -14.15 2.69
N PHE A 36 8.88 -13.26 2.61
CA PHE A 36 10.11 -13.36 3.39
C PHE A 36 9.90 -13.03 4.88
N HIS A 37 8.82 -12.34 5.24
CA HIS A 37 8.54 -11.89 6.61
C HIS A 37 7.63 -12.88 7.34
N GLN A 38 8.10 -13.46 8.44
CA GLN A 38 7.36 -14.48 9.20
C GLN A 38 6.02 -13.95 9.74
N ASP A 39 5.97 -12.71 10.21
CA ASP A 39 4.75 -12.11 10.77
C ASP A 39 3.66 -11.90 9.72
N ILE A 40 4.06 -11.61 8.49
CA ILE A 40 3.14 -11.46 7.36
C ILE A 40 2.71 -12.83 6.83
N ARG A 41 3.59 -13.82 6.88
CA ARG A 41 3.35 -15.16 6.33
C ARG A 41 2.10 -15.83 6.91
N LYS A 42 1.81 -15.64 8.20
CA LYS A 42 0.61 -16.22 8.84
C LYS A 42 -0.70 -15.73 8.18
N TYR A 43 -0.78 -14.46 7.82
CA TYR A 43 -1.96 -13.89 7.17
C TYR A 43 -2.07 -14.33 5.71
N TRP A 44 -0.95 -14.47 5.02
CA TRP A 44 -0.90 -15.10 3.72
C TRP A 44 -1.39 -16.55 3.78
N GLN A 45 -0.99 -17.29 4.80
CA GLN A 45 -1.46 -18.65 5.01
C GLN A 45 -2.96 -18.66 5.28
N GLN A 46 -3.45 -17.79 6.15
CA GLN A 46 -4.88 -17.66 6.43
C GLN A 46 -5.68 -17.32 5.16
N PHE A 47 -5.20 -16.39 4.34
CA PHE A 47 -5.82 -16.09 3.04
C PHE A 47 -5.88 -17.33 2.14
N CYS A 48 -4.79 -18.08 2.04
CA CYS A 48 -4.76 -19.32 1.28
C CYS A 48 -5.73 -20.36 1.85
N ASP A 49 -5.81 -20.49 3.16
CA ASP A 49 -6.69 -21.45 3.83
C ASP A 49 -8.17 -21.08 3.62
N VAL A 50 -8.51 -19.80 3.68
CA VAL A 50 -9.86 -19.30 3.35
C VAL A 50 -10.18 -19.55 1.89
N PHE A 51 -9.28 -19.21 0.98
CA PHE A 51 -9.45 -19.45 -0.45
C PHE A 51 -9.68 -20.94 -0.75
N ILE A 52 -8.87 -21.80 -0.17
CA ILE A 52 -8.97 -23.25 -0.31
C ILE A 52 -10.32 -23.79 0.20
N LYS A 53 -10.81 -23.25 1.30
CA LYS A 53 -12.12 -23.64 1.85
C LYS A 53 -13.29 -23.19 0.98
N GLU A 54 -13.14 -22.04 0.33
CA GLU A 54 -14.18 -21.46 -0.53
C GLU A 54 -14.32 -22.21 -1.87
N PHE A 55 -13.21 -22.71 -2.38
CA PHE A 55 -13.16 -23.36 -3.70
C PHE A 55 -12.64 -24.81 -3.60
N PRO A 56 -13.53 -25.79 -3.36
CA PRO A 56 -13.15 -27.19 -3.15
C PRO A 56 -12.37 -27.86 -4.29
N ASP A 57 -12.53 -27.35 -5.51
CA ASP A 57 -11.85 -27.87 -6.72
C ASP A 57 -10.68 -26.99 -7.16
N ALA A 58 -10.22 -26.06 -6.30
CA ALA A 58 -9.16 -25.14 -6.65
C ALA A 58 -7.79 -25.82 -6.72
N LEU A 59 -6.96 -25.31 -7.61
CA LEU A 59 -5.55 -25.64 -7.72
C LEU A 59 -4.74 -24.66 -6.88
N LEU A 60 -3.98 -25.15 -5.90
CA LEU A 60 -2.99 -24.37 -5.19
C LEU A 60 -1.62 -24.54 -5.84
N VAL A 61 -1.09 -23.45 -6.38
CA VAL A 61 0.24 -23.43 -7.00
C VAL A 61 1.16 -22.62 -6.09
N GLU A 62 2.08 -23.29 -5.40
CA GLU A 62 3.13 -22.64 -4.62
C GLU A 62 4.34 -22.38 -5.48
N SER A 63 4.73 -21.13 -5.61
CA SER A 63 5.91 -20.74 -6.36
C SER A 63 6.56 -19.50 -5.76
N PRO A 64 7.88 -19.40 -5.76
CA PRO A 64 8.54 -18.12 -5.50
C PRO A 64 8.07 -17.06 -6.50
N ASN A 65 7.91 -15.82 -6.05
CA ASN A 65 7.43 -14.71 -6.87
C ASN A 65 8.18 -14.55 -8.20
N TRP A 66 9.49 -14.79 -8.19
CA TRP A 66 10.35 -14.67 -9.38
C TRP A 66 10.18 -15.81 -10.39
N MET A 67 9.58 -16.94 -10.00
CA MET A 67 9.31 -18.07 -10.89
C MET A 67 7.97 -17.98 -11.60
N LEU A 68 7.07 -17.10 -11.15
CA LEU A 68 5.79 -16.88 -11.80
C LEU A 68 6.05 -16.16 -13.13
N ASN A 69 5.89 -16.85 -14.23
CA ASN A 69 6.09 -16.34 -15.58
C ASN A 69 4.94 -16.77 -16.51
N ASN A 70 4.85 -16.14 -17.65
CA ASN A 70 3.79 -16.35 -18.64
C ASN A 70 3.70 -17.80 -19.14
N LYS A 71 4.75 -18.60 -18.99
CA LYS A 71 4.71 -20.03 -19.40
C LYS A 71 3.87 -20.87 -18.46
N ILE A 72 3.93 -20.59 -17.15
CA ILE A 72 3.12 -21.27 -16.14
C ILE A 72 1.65 -20.90 -16.34
N GLU A 73 1.38 -19.61 -16.57
CA GLU A 73 0.05 -19.11 -16.86
C GLU A 73 -0.56 -19.79 -18.09
N ASN A 74 0.15 -19.79 -19.21
CA ASN A 74 -0.33 -20.40 -20.46
C ASN A 74 -0.63 -21.90 -20.34
N TYR A 75 0.07 -22.60 -19.46
CA TYR A 75 -0.17 -24.02 -19.23
C TYR A 75 -1.52 -24.28 -18.54
N PHE A 76 -1.98 -23.37 -17.71
CA PHE A 76 -3.21 -23.49 -16.93
C PHE A 76 -4.37 -22.63 -17.45
N SER A 77 -4.09 -21.65 -18.31
CA SER A 77 -4.98 -20.50 -18.60
C SER A 77 -6.27 -20.83 -19.37
N GLU A 78 -6.33 -21.91 -20.12
CA GLU A 78 -7.51 -22.18 -20.96
C GLU A 78 -8.75 -22.65 -20.18
N LYS A 79 -8.58 -23.06 -18.90
CA LYS A 79 -9.64 -23.70 -18.12
C LYS A 79 -9.81 -23.17 -16.70
N CYS A 80 -8.94 -22.29 -16.22
CA CYS A 80 -8.91 -21.84 -14.84
C CYS A 80 -8.88 -20.32 -14.75
N CYS A 81 -9.58 -19.77 -13.74
CA CYS A 81 -9.32 -18.42 -13.23
C CYS A 81 -8.28 -18.50 -12.13
N PHE A 82 -7.22 -17.73 -12.21
CA PHE A 82 -6.18 -17.71 -11.19
C PHE A 82 -6.21 -16.44 -10.37
N TYR A 83 -6.09 -16.59 -9.06
CA TYR A 83 -5.73 -15.52 -8.15
C TYR A 83 -4.22 -15.38 -8.14
N VAL A 84 -3.75 -14.26 -8.63
CA VAL A 84 -2.32 -13.96 -8.73
C VAL A 84 -1.93 -12.85 -7.77
N PRO A 85 -0.72 -12.90 -7.19
CA PRO A 85 -0.23 -11.80 -6.36
C PRO A 85 0.02 -10.55 -7.21
N HIS A 86 0.32 -9.45 -6.53
CA HIS A 86 0.67 -8.17 -7.13
C HIS A 86 1.87 -8.29 -8.10
N LYS A 87 1.56 -8.56 -9.35
CA LYS A 87 2.48 -8.52 -10.48
C LYS A 87 1.97 -7.54 -11.53
N GLU A 88 2.79 -7.25 -12.53
CA GLU A 88 2.35 -6.40 -13.62
C GLU A 88 1.11 -6.99 -14.30
N ALA A 89 -0.02 -6.35 -14.13
CA ALA A 89 -1.30 -6.79 -14.69
C ALA A 89 -1.24 -6.95 -16.21
N ARG A 90 -0.50 -6.06 -16.89
CA ARG A 90 -0.37 -6.05 -18.35
C ARG A 90 0.46 -7.20 -18.91
N SER A 91 1.38 -7.77 -18.14
CA SER A 91 2.22 -8.90 -18.55
C SER A 91 1.54 -10.25 -18.36
N TRP A 92 0.43 -10.29 -17.64
CA TRP A 92 -0.30 -11.49 -17.28
C TRP A 92 -1.48 -11.77 -18.21
N GLY A 93 -1.36 -11.42 -19.46
CA GLY A 93 -2.14 -11.95 -20.54
C GLY A 93 -3.62 -11.67 -20.50
N LYS A 94 -4.29 -12.35 -21.39
CA LYS A 94 -5.66 -12.13 -21.77
C LYS A 94 -6.64 -12.84 -20.82
N GLY A 95 -6.81 -12.31 -19.64
CA GLY A 95 -8.13 -12.15 -19.21
C GLY A 95 -8.76 -13.11 -18.22
N ASN A 96 -8.11 -14.08 -17.60
CA ASN A 96 -8.79 -14.94 -16.62
C ASN A 96 -8.14 -14.89 -15.23
N ASN A 97 -7.46 -13.83 -14.93
CA ASN A 97 -6.74 -13.70 -13.66
C ASN A 97 -7.42 -12.67 -12.77
N LEU A 98 -7.42 -12.95 -11.48
CA LEU A 98 -7.77 -12.02 -10.42
C LEU A 98 -6.49 -11.65 -9.69
N PHE A 99 -6.23 -10.35 -9.56
CA PHE A 99 -5.07 -9.84 -8.86
C PHE A 99 -5.42 -9.64 -7.40
N TYR A 100 -4.58 -10.13 -6.49
CA TYR A 100 -4.76 -9.87 -5.07
C TYR A 100 -3.55 -9.16 -4.48
N MET A 101 -3.80 -8.31 -3.50
CA MET A 101 -2.77 -7.60 -2.77
C MET A 101 -3.11 -7.55 -1.28
N GLN A 102 -2.12 -7.84 -0.44
CA GLN A 102 -2.22 -7.61 0.99
C GLN A 102 -2.10 -6.11 1.28
N THR A 103 -3.04 -5.57 2.00
CA THR A 103 -3.07 -4.14 2.38
C THR A 103 -2.01 -3.79 3.42
N VAL A 104 -2.03 -2.57 3.93
CA VAL A 104 -1.23 -2.15 5.10
C VAL A 104 -1.68 -2.81 6.39
N PHE A 105 -2.92 -3.30 6.41
CA PHE A 105 -3.45 -4.14 7.48
C PHE A 105 -3.24 -5.58 7.07
N PRO A 106 -2.32 -6.31 7.74
CA PRO A 106 -1.81 -7.57 7.21
C PRO A 106 -2.85 -8.70 7.11
N TRP A 107 -4.02 -8.57 7.72
CA TRP A 107 -5.14 -9.52 7.63
C TRP A 107 -6.17 -9.16 6.55
N LEU A 108 -6.03 -8.01 5.87
CA LEU A 108 -6.95 -7.54 4.85
C LEU A 108 -6.30 -7.60 3.47
N PHE A 109 -7.07 -8.05 2.49
CA PHE A 109 -6.62 -8.17 1.11
C PHE A 109 -7.60 -7.49 0.17
N THR A 110 -7.09 -6.97 -0.94
CA THR A 110 -7.89 -6.54 -2.09
C THR A 110 -7.82 -7.58 -3.18
N VAL A 111 -8.91 -7.74 -3.93
CA VAL A 111 -8.96 -8.60 -5.13
C VAL A 111 -9.63 -7.82 -6.25
N ASP A 112 -9.02 -7.85 -7.42
CA ASP A 112 -9.51 -7.09 -8.58
C ASP A 112 -9.22 -7.81 -9.90
N PRO A 113 -10.13 -7.79 -10.90
CA PRO A 113 -9.93 -8.48 -12.16
C PRO A 113 -8.98 -7.77 -13.14
N ILE A 114 -8.69 -6.50 -12.93
CA ILE A 114 -7.90 -5.67 -13.85
C ILE A 114 -6.48 -5.45 -13.35
N GLY A 115 -6.33 -5.24 -12.03
CA GLY A 115 -5.03 -4.93 -11.47
C GLY A 115 -5.00 -4.97 -9.95
N TRP A 116 -4.02 -4.30 -9.37
CA TRP A 116 -3.79 -4.24 -7.93
C TRP A 116 -3.23 -2.86 -7.54
N GLY A 117 -3.34 -2.49 -6.27
CA GLY A 117 -2.88 -1.18 -5.80
C GLY A 117 -3.50 -0.04 -6.61
N GLY A 118 -2.70 0.93 -7.02
CA GLY A 118 -3.16 2.04 -7.85
C GLY A 118 -3.64 1.68 -9.26
N GLY A 119 -3.50 0.43 -9.70
CA GLY A 119 -3.97 -0.08 -10.98
C GLY A 119 -5.22 -0.96 -10.89
N ALA A 120 -5.81 -1.12 -9.71
CA ALA A 120 -7.06 -1.86 -9.53
C ALA A 120 -8.25 -1.07 -10.10
N ASP A 121 -9.22 -1.77 -10.69
CA ASP A 121 -10.39 -1.12 -11.29
C ASP A 121 -11.37 -0.60 -10.23
N PHE A 122 -11.47 -1.28 -9.09
CA PHE A 122 -12.38 -0.88 -8.03
C PHE A 122 -12.13 0.56 -7.54
N ILE A 123 -10.91 1.09 -7.64
CA ILE A 123 -10.59 2.46 -7.20
C ILE A 123 -11.41 3.52 -7.95
N ASN A 124 -11.89 3.21 -9.14
CA ASN A 124 -12.71 4.11 -9.95
C ASN A 124 -14.17 4.21 -9.46
N SER A 125 -14.58 3.32 -8.56
CA SER A 125 -15.95 3.30 -8.02
C SER A 125 -16.15 4.16 -6.76
N PHE A 126 -15.11 4.80 -6.25
CA PHE A 126 -15.22 5.66 -5.08
C PHE A 126 -16.03 6.93 -5.35
N ASP A 127 -17.17 7.06 -4.66
CA ASP A 127 -17.99 8.27 -4.69
C ASP A 127 -17.65 9.18 -3.51
N LYS A 128 -17.10 10.36 -3.81
CA LYS A 128 -16.72 11.37 -2.81
C LYS A 128 -17.90 12.00 -2.06
N ASN A 129 -19.12 11.76 -2.52
CA ASN A 129 -20.36 12.33 -1.94
C ASN A 129 -21.22 11.26 -1.26
N SER A 130 -20.80 9.99 -1.24
CA SER A 130 -21.55 8.92 -0.60
C SER A 130 -21.71 9.15 0.90
N ASP A 131 -22.77 8.59 1.46
CA ASP A 131 -22.90 8.47 2.92
C ASP A 131 -21.84 7.50 3.45
N TYR A 132 -21.52 7.62 4.73
CA TYR A 132 -20.55 6.78 5.41
C TYR A 132 -20.88 6.64 6.89
N ASP A 133 -20.33 5.60 7.52
CA ASP A 133 -20.21 5.50 8.96
C ASP A 133 -18.73 5.39 9.37
N ASP A 134 -18.45 5.55 10.64
CA ASP A 134 -17.09 5.61 11.17
C ASP A 134 -16.60 4.28 11.75
N SER A 135 -17.40 3.22 11.69
CA SER A 135 -17.11 1.97 12.41
C SER A 135 -15.77 1.36 12.00
N PHE A 136 -15.61 1.12 10.72
CA PHE A 136 -14.37 0.54 10.18
C PHE A 136 -13.16 1.48 10.32
N PHE A 137 -13.35 2.78 10.09
CA PHE A 137 -12.30 3.77 10.33
C PHE A 137 -11.81 3.74 11.77
N ASN A 138 -12.74 3.71 12.75
CA ASN A 138 -12.41 3.70 14.17
C ASN A 138 -11.74 2.39 14.60
N GLU A 139 -12.18 1.25 14.08
CA GLU A 139 -11.53 -0.05 14.33
C GLU A 139 -10.05 -0.03 13.90
N LEU A 140 -9.77 0.43 12.67
CA LEU A 140 -8.41 0.51 12.17
C LEU A 140 -7.58 1.58 12.89
N LYS A 141 -8.20 2.70 13.25
CA LYS A 141 -7.54 3.75 14.05
C LYS A 141 -7.15 3.23 15.45
N ASP A 142 -8.00 2.44 16.07
CA ASP A 142 -7.71 1.80 17.35
C ASP A 142 -6.54 0.81 17.24
N TYR A 143 -6.48 0.02 16.16
CA TYR A 143 -5.34 -0.85 15.89
C TYR A 143 -4.02 -0.05 15.80
N ILE A 144 -4.01 1.05 15.05
CA ILE A 144 -2.84 1.95 14.93
C ILE A 144 -2.49 2.59 16.27
N ASN A 145 -3.47 3.03 17.04
CA ASN A 145 -3.24 3.65 18.35
C ASN A 145 -2.66 2.68 19.38
N LYS A 146 -2.92 1.39 19.22
CA LYS A 146 -2.30 0.31 20.01
C LYS A 146 -0.90 -0.08 19.50
N GLY A 147 -0.34 0.65 18.54
CA GLY A 147 0.98 0.38 17.95
C GLY A 147 0.98 -0.68 16.86
N GLY A 148 -0.20 -1.06 16.35
CA GLY A 148 -0.32 -2.02 15.25
C GLY A 148 0.28 -1.46 13.97
N SER A 149 1.09 -2.27 13.29
CA SER A 149 1.69 -1.95 11.98
C SER A 149 1.97 -3.24 11.22
N LYS A 150 1.99 -3.17 9.89
CA LYS A 150 2.30 -4.33 9.04
C LYS A 150 3.69 -4.89 9.29
N PHE A 151 4.66 -4.02 9.54
CA PHE A 151 6.04 -4.38 9.82
C PHE A 151 6.39 -4.05 11.26
N LYS A 152 7.25 -4.89 11.86
CA LYS A 152 7.75 -4.63 13.22
C LYS A 152 8.37 -3.23 13.29
N GLN A 153 7.90 -2.46 14.25
CA GLN A 153 8.38 -1.12 14.52
C GLN A 153 9.24 -1.09 15.79
N PRO A 154 10.14 -0.12 15.93
CA PRO A 154 10.86 0.09 17.18
C PRO A 154 9.90 0.39 18.32
N THR A 155 10.25 -0.07 19.53
CA THR A 155 9.47 0.17 20.75
C THR A 155 9.90 1.44 21.49
N THR A 156 10.87 2.16 20.97
CA THR A 156 11.45 3.35 21.62
C THR A 156 10.56 4.57 21.44
N ASN A 157 10.15 5.15 22.54
CA ASN A 157 9.49 6.46 22.60
C ASN A 157 10.54 7.58 22.42
N ASN A 158 11.14 7.69 21.27
CA ASN A 158 11.96 8.84 20.94
C ASN A 158 11.05 10.00 20.60
N ASN A 159 10.95 10.91 21.55
CA ASN A 159 10.12 12.09 21.43
C ASN A 159 10.68 13.04 20.34
N LEU A 160 9.95 13.18 19.23
CA LEU A 160 10.28 14.15 18.18
C LEU A 160 9.96 15.61 18.57
N ASN A 161 9.53 15.86 19.80
CA ASN A 161 9.23 17.22 20.29
C ASN A 161 10.43 18.18 20.27
N HIS A 162 11.64 17.68 20.08
CA HIS A 162 12.82 18.51 19.84
C HIS A 162 12.83 19.13 18.43
N LEU A 163 12.08 18.59 17.49
CA LEU A 163 11.83 19.21 16.19
C LEU A 163 10.74 20.26 16.39
N LYS A 164 11.17 21.47 16.84
CA LYS A 164 10.29 22.59 17.14
C LYS A 164 9.64 23.24 15.91
N GLU A 165 10.04 22.83 14.73
CA GLU A 165 9.61 23.40 13.47
C GLU A 165 8.64 22.46 12.77
N ASP A 166 7.75 23.02 11.97
CA ASP A 166 6.90 22.25 11.07
C ASP A 166 7.74 21.43 10.10
N PHE A 167 7.42 20.15 9.96
CA PHE A 167 8.10 19.29 9.02
C PHE A 167 7.13 18.40 8.26
N ILE A 168 7.54 18.03 7.04
CA ILE A 168 6.89 17.03 6.23
C ILE A 168 7.57 15.69 6.50
N PHE A 169 6.79 14.67 6.79
CA PHE A 169 7.29 13.31 6.95
C PHE A 169 7.26 12.56 5.62
N VAL A 170 8.37 11.94 5.26
CA VAL A 170 8.53 11.13 4.05
C VAL A 170 8.98 9.71 4.42
N PRO A 171 8.04 8.76 4.53
CA PRO A 171 8.38 7.35 4.67
C PRO A 171 8.91 6.82 3.33
N LEU A 172 10.21 6.59 3.25
CA LEU A 172 10.84 6.05 2.05
C LEU A 172 10.38 4.60 1.81
N GLN A 173 10.00 4.31 0.59
CA GLN A 173 9.71 2.95 0.13
C GLN A 173 11.00 2.22 -0.23
N ILE A 174 10.88 0.91 -0.44
CA ILE A 174 11.97 0.11 -1.03
C ILE A 174 12.15 0.60 -2.48
N PRO A 175 13.35 1.04 -2.91
CA PRO A 175 13.54 1.69 -4.21
C PRO A 175 13.08 0.88 -5.42
N HIS A 176 13.10 -0.45 -5.31
CA HIS A 176 12.68 -1.37 -6.38
C HIS A 176 11.32 -2.00 -6.10
N ASP A 177 10.49 -1.37 -5.28
CA ASP A 177 9.15 -1.86 -5.00
C ASP A 177 8.33 -1.88 -6.29
N MET A 178 7.63 -2.99 -6.48
CA MET A 178 6.74 -3.17 -7.63
C MET A 178 5.62 -2.12 -7.64
N VAL A 179 5.20 -1.63 -6.46
CA VAL A 179 4.22 -0.56 -6.33
C VAL A 179 4.71 0.71 -7.02
N ILE A 180 5.96 1.11 -6.81
CA ILE A 180 6.55 2.27 -7.49
C ILE A 180 6.68 1.98 -8.97
N LYS A 181 7.28 0.84 -9.32
CA LYS A 181 7.59 0.47 -10.70
C LYS A 181 6.37 0.49 -11.62
N TYR A 182 5.21 0.04 -11.13
CA TYR A 182 4.01 -0.12 -11.97
C TYR A 182 2.98 0.98 -11.79
N HIS A 183 3.02 1.70 -10.68
CA HIS A 183 2.00 2.69 -10.33
C HIS A 183 2.58 4.08 -10.05
N SER A 184 3.80 4.36 -10.53
CA SER A 184 4.40 5.70 -10.45
C SER A 184 5.20 6.02 -11.69
N ASN A 185 5.16 7.28 -12.09
CA ASN A 185 6.06 7.86 -13.10
C ASN A 185 7.30 8.51 -12.44
N VAL A 186 7.38 8.45 -11.12
CA VAL A 186 8.44 9.08 -10.33
C VAL A 186 9.21 8.00 -9.60
N SER A 187 10.53 7.96 -9.78
CA SER A 187 11.43 7.09 -9.04
C SER A 187 11.69 7.59 -7.62
N CYS A 188 12.24 6.74 -6.75
CA CYS A 188 12.64 7.15 -5.41
C CYS A 188 13.69 8.25 -5.43
N GLU A 189 14.65 8.17 -6.35
CA GLU A 189 15.75 9.11 -6.49
C GLU A 189 15.24 10.47 -6.93
N GLU A 190 14.40 10.54 -7.97
CA GLU A 190 13.78 11.78 -8.46
C GLU A 190 12.93 12.43 -7.38
N PHE A 191 12.15 11.63 -6.66
CA PHE A 191 11.30 12.10 -5.57
C PHE A 191 12.13 12.73 -4.44
N VAL A 192 13.15 12.05 -3.98
CA VAL A 192 14.03 12.53 -2.89
C VAL A 192 14.79 13.76 -3.34
N GLU A 193 15.38 13.79 -4.54
CA GLU A 193 16.13 14.94 -5.07
C GLU A 193 15.22 16.19 -5.17
N ALA A 194 14.03 16.05 -5.75
CA ALA A 194 13.09 17.16 -5.89
C ALA A 194 12.65 17.72 -4.54
N LEU A 195 12.33 16.86 -3.59
CA LEU A 195 11.94 17.26 -2.24
C LEU A 195 13.07 17.97 -1.51
N CYS A 196 14.30 17.44 -1.58
CA CYS A 196 15.47 18.05 -0.93
C CYS A 196 15.79 19.43 -1.52
N ALA A 197 15.79 19.54 -2.84
CA ALA A 197 16.07 20.81 -3.52
C ALA A 197 15.00 21.87 -3.22
N TRP A 198 13.75 21.46 -3.09
CA TRP A 198 12.68 22.37 -2.70
C TRP A 198 12.76 22.76 -1.22
N ALA A 199 12.99 21.82 -0.33
CA ALA A 199 13.08 22.08 1.11
C ALA A 199 14.23 23.04 1.46
N ASP A 200 15.33 23.00 0.73
CA ASP A 200 16.50 23.85 0.94
C ASP A 200 16.29 25.32 0.52
N GLN A 201 15.15 25.63 -0.09
CA GLN A 201 14.78 27.01 -0.39
C GLN A 201 14.24 27.72 0.86
N PRO A 202 14.43 29.04 0.99
CA PRO A 202 13.95 29.80 2.15
C PRO A 202 12.45 29.65 2.38
N ASN A 203 12.06 29.57 3.64
CA ASN A 203 10.67 29.48 4.12
C ASN A 203 9.91 28.19 3.76
N ASN A 204 10.57 27.19 3.20
CA ASN A 204 9.95 25.90 3.02
C ASN A 204 10.08 25.03 4.29
N PRO A 205 9.12 24.13 4.54
CA PRO A 205 9.18 23.27 5.71
C PRO A 205 10.36 22.28 5.62
N LYS A 206 10.84 21.88 6.78
CA LYS A 206 11.83 20.81 6.89
C LYS A 206 11.26 19.49 6.40
N ILE A 207 12.09 18.61 5.85
CA ILE A 207 11.70 17.26 5.46
C ILE A 207 12.41 16.23 6.31
N LEU A 208 11.64 15.27 6.80
CA LEU A 208 12.10 14.17 7.60
C LEU A 208 11.93 12.86 6.83
N PHE A 209 13.03 12.25 6.41
CA PHE A 209 13.06 10.97 5.73
C PHE A 209 13.26 9.82 6.72
N LYS A 210 12.46 8.76 6.57
CA LYS A 210 12.64 7.51 7.30
C LYS A 210 12.67 6.34 6.33
N PRO A 211 13.69 5.45 6.39
CA PRO A 211 13.76 4.29 5.51
C PRO A 211 12.69 3.24 5.85
N HIS A 212 12.35 2.43 4.87
CA HIS A 212 11.44 1.31 5.06
C HIS A 212 12.08 0.24 5.95
N PRO A 213 11.38 -0.27 6.99
CA PRO A 213 11.96 -1.23 7.93
C PRO A 213 12.36 -2.58 7.29
N ALA A 214 11.69 -2.98 6.23
CA ALA A 214 11.98 -4.22 5.51
C ALA A 214 12.99 -4.03 4.35
N ASN A 215 13.59 -2.86 4.23
CA ASN A 215 14.57 -2.65 3.16
C ASN A 215 15.91 -3.32 3.51
N LEU A 216 16.28 -4.31 2.72
CA LEU A 216 17.56 -5.04 2.83
C LEU A 216 18.65 -4.46 1.93
N GLN A 217 18.32 -3.46 1.12
CA GLN A 217 19.26 -2.85 0.19
C GLN A 217 19.95 -1.64 0.79
N SER A 218 21.08 -1.28 0.21
CA SER A 218 21.80 -0.09 0.61
C SER A 218 21.01 1.17 0.30
N MET A 219 20.75 1.98 1.32
CA MET A 219 20.17 3.32 1.19
C MET A 219 21.22 4.39 0.86
N THR A 220 22.47 3.99 0.62
CA THR A 220 23.58 4.92 0.35
C THR A 220 23.30 5.89 -0.80
N PRO A 221 22.70 5.49 -1.95
CA PRO A 221 22.39 6.45 -3.00
C PRO A 221 21.47 7.58 -2.52
N LEU A 222 20.37 7.25 -1.84
CA LEU A 222 19.42 8.24 -1.32
C LEU A 222 20.03 9.08 -0.18
N LYS A 223 20.80 8.45 0.72
CA LYS A 223 21.56 9.19 1.77
C LYS A 223 22.56 10.19 1.18
N ASN A 224 23.20 9.84 0.06
CA ASN A 224 24.13 10.75 -0.61
C ASN A 224 23.42 11.95 -1.26
N ILE A 225 22.18 11.78 -1.72
CA ILE A 225 21.35 12.88 -2.17
C ILE A 225 21.02 13.79 -0.97
N ILE A 226 20.41 13.22 0.07
CA ILE A 226 19.92 13.93 1.25
C ILE A 226 21.04 14.75 1.90
N LYS A 227 22.24 14.22 2.03
CA LYS A 227 23.40 14.89 2.66
C LYS A 227 23.88 16.17 1.96
N LYS A 228 23.44 16.42 0.73
CA LYS A 228 23.82 17.65 -0.01
C LYS A 228 23.03 18.88 0.44
N TYR A 229 21.95 18.69 1.20
CA TYR A 229 20.97 19.72 1.56
C TYR A 229 20.87 19.90 3.07
N ASN A 230 20.54 21.12 3.52
CA ASN A 230 20.59 21.50 4.93
C ASN A 230 19.23 21.35 5.63
N ASN A 231 18.13 21.61 4.92
CA ASN A 231 16.80 21.63 5.53
C ASN A 231 16.10 20.26 5.46
N VAL A 232 16.88 19.18 5.54
CA VAL A 232 16.40 17.80 5.49
C VAL A 232 17.07 16.96 6.56
N LEU A 233 16.34 15.99 7.09
CA LEU A 233 16.82 15.04 8.08
C LEU A 233 16.55 13.61 7.60
N TYR A 234 17.52 12.74 7.82
CA TYR A 234 17.37 11.31 7.63
C TYR A 234 17.35 10.61 8.97
N LEU A 235 16.24 9.95 9.29
CA LEU A 235 16.12 9.16 10.52
C LEU A 235 16.54 7.71 10.25
N ASP A 236 17.37 7.21 11.11
CA ASP A 236 17.58 5.78 11.25
C ASP A 236 16.35 5.12 11.95
N PHE A 237 16.37 3.82 12.15
CA PHE A 237 15.19 3.01 12.54
C PHE A 237 14.62 3.25 13.94
N ASP A 238 15.13 4.21 14.71
CA ASP A 238 14.87 4.36 16.14
C ASP A 238 13.50 4.97 16.49
N ILE A 239 12.65 5.25 15.49
CA ILE A 239 11.34 5.88 15.69
C ILE A 239 10.24 5.04 15.08
N HIS A 240 9.15 4.84 15.84
CA HIS A 240 7.93 4.25 15.32
C HIS A 240 7.33 5.14 14.22
N VAL A 241 6.91 4.55 13.10
CA VAL A 241 6.36 5.32 11.96
C VAL A 241 5.19 6.21 12.36
N HIS A 242 4.32 5.75 13.26
CA HIS A 242 3.16 6.52 13.71
C HIS A 242 3.56 7.74 14.57
N GLU A 243 4.67 7.69 15.28
CA GLU A 243 5.19 8.86 16.00
C GLU A 243 5.64 9.95 15.03
N ALA A 244 6.34 9.57 13.96
CA ALA A 244 6.75 10.50 12.92
C ALA A 244 5.53 11.10 12.20
N ILE A 245 4.50 10.28 11.89
CA ILE A 245 3.25 10.76 11.30
C ILE A 245 2.57 11.77 12.25
N ARG A 246 2.39 11.43 13.54
CA ARG A 246 1.71 12.33 14.50
C ARG A 246 2.42 13.64 14.67
N ALA A 247 3.73 13.64 14.67
CA ALA A 247 4.55 14.85 14.86
C ALA A 247 4.62 15.74 13.60
N SER A 248 4.39 15.18 12.41
CA SER A 248 4.49 15.92 11.15
C SER A 248 3.28 16.81 10.87
N SER A 249 3.48 17.84 10.04
CA SER A 249 2.41 18.69 9.50
C SER A 249 1.71 18.03 8.30
N ALA A 250 2.43 17.20 7.54
CA ALA A 250 1.90 16.43 6.42
C ALA A 250 2.77 15.19 6.16
N VAL A 251 2.22 14.23 5.41
CA VAL A 251 2.93 13.02 4.97
C VAL A 251 2.97 13.00 3.45
N TYR A 252 4.19 12.96 2.89
CA TYR A 252 4.42 12.88 1.45
C TYR A 252 4.89 11.48 1.09
N VAL A 253 4.23 10.86 0.13
CA VAL A 253 4.51 9.49 -0.30
C VAL A 253 4.51 9.40 -1.83
N ILE A 254 5.27 8.50 -2.40
CA ILE A 254 5.02 8.15 -3.80
C ILE A 254 3.66 7.47 -3.86
N ASN A 255 3.55 6.24 -3.37
CA ASN A 255 2.30 5.48 -3.27
C ASN A 255 2.34 4.46 -2.12
N SER A 256 3.04 4.81 -1.04
CA SER A 256 3.24 3.97 0.14
C SER A 256 1.93 3.73 0.87
N GLY A 257 1.75 2.51 1.39
CA GLY A 257 0.67 2.22 2.33
C GLY A 257 0.68 3.06 3.62
N VAL A 258 1.81 3.67 3.98
CA VAL A 258 1.89 4.64 5.09
C VAL A 258 0.96 5.84 4.86
N GLY A 259 0.58 6.14 3.61
CA GLY A 259 -0.47 7.12 3.32
C GLY A 259 -1.80 6.75 3.96
N GLN A 260 -2.20 5.49 3.92
CA GLN A 260 -3.41 5.02 4.61
C GLN A 260 -3.28 5.17 6.13
N GLU A 261 -2.14 4.77 6.72
CA GLU A 261 -1.90 4.96 8.16
C GLU A 261 -1.95 6.44 8.56
N ALA A 262 -1.46 7.35 7.71
CA ALA A 262 -1.52 8.79 7.94
C ALA A 262 -2.95 9.35 7.86
N MET A 263 -3.79 8.83 6.96
CA MET A 263 -5.21 9.17 6.90
C MET A 263 -5.94 8.80 8.20
N LEU A 264 -5.66 7.62 8.79
CA LEU A 264 -6.21 7.21 10.10
C LEU A 264 -5.74 8.09 11.26
N LEU A 265 -4.61 8.74 11.11
CA LEU A 265 -4.07 9.70 12.07
C LEU A 265 -4.44 11.16 11.75
N ASP A 266 -5.42 11.34 10.86
CA ASP A 266 -5.98 12.64 10.45
C ASP A 266 -4.91 13.64 9.97
N LYS A 267 -3.88 13.12 9.26
CA LYS A 267 -2.81 13.95 8.67
C LYS A 267 -3.04 14.20 7.20
N PRO A 268 -2.75 15.42 6.71
CA PRO A 268 -2.73 15.67 5.28
C PRO A 268 -1.75 14.73 4.56
N VAL A 269 -2.21 14.08 3.50
CA VAL A 269 -1.40 13.19 2.68
C VAL A 269 -1.28 13.74 1.27
N VAL A 270 -0.06 13.76 0.73
CA VAL A 270 0.22 14.07 -0.66
C VAL A 270 0.81 12.83 -1.33
N ALA A 271 0.15 12.32 -2.36
CA ALA A 271 0.59 11.14 -3.11
C ALA A 271 1.10 11.54 -4.50
N PHE A 272 2.34 11.15 -4.82
CA PHE A 272 3.03 11.47 -6.07
C PHE A 272 2.98 10.34 -7.11
N GLY A 273 2.37 9.23 -6.78
CA GLY A 273 2.07 8.10 -7.63
C GLY A 273 0.64 7.64 -7.41
N HIS A 274 0.24 6.61 -8.15
CA HIS A 274 -1.09 6.03 -8.02
C HIS A 274 -1.13 5.02 -6.86
N ALA A 275 -2.03 5.24 -5.93
CA ALA A 275 -2.35 4.36 -4.81
C ALA A 275 -3.86 4.13 -4.74
N GLU A 276 -4.31 3.12 -4.01
CA GLU A 276 -5.74 2.85 -3.83
C GLU A 276 -6.49 4.05 -3.25
N TYR A 277 -5.82 4.85 -2.43
CA TYR A 277 -6.36 6.04 -1.76
C TYR A 277 -6.12 7.37 -2.50
N SER A 278 -5.57 7.35 -3.71
CA SER A 278 -5.23 8.58 -4.45
C SER A 278 -6.42 9.52 -4.66
N SER A 279 -7.63 8.99 -4.73
CA SER A 279 -8.86 9.78 -4.89
C SER A 279 -9.28 10.54 -3.63
N ALA A 280 -8.77 10.16 -2.46
CA ALA A 280 -9.11 10.75 -1.16
C ALA A 280 -8.04 11.71 -0.62
N VAL A 281 -6.90 11.83 -1.27
CA VAL A 281 -5.76 12.64 -0.81
C VAL A 281 -5.35 13.69 -1.84
N ILE A 282 -4.41 14.54 -1.47
CA ILE A 282 -3.86 15.56 -2.38
C ILE A 282 -2.99 14.86 -3.43
N SER A 283 -3.25 15.11 -4.70
CA SER A 283 -2.39 14.68 -5.80
C SER A 283 -1.13 15.53 -5.84
N GLY A 284 0.04 14.89 -5.77
CA GLY A 284 1.35 15.52 -5.80
C GLY A 284 1.93 15.63 -7.21
N ASP A 285 2.72 16.68 -7.40
CA ASP A 285 3.56 16.88 -8.59
C ASP A 285 4.96 17.32 -8.13
N ILE A 286 5.99 16.53 -8.43
CA ILE A 286 7.37 16.85 -8.05
C ILE A 286 7.89 18.12 -8.72
N ASN A 287 7.30 18.54 -9.82
CA ASN A 287 7.65 19.78 -10.52
C ASN A 287 6.95 21.02 -9.92
N ASN A 288 5.98 20.83 -9.03
CA ASN A 288 5.22 21.89 -8.39
C ASN A 288 4.98 21.67 -6.89
N LEU A 289 6.05 21.43 -6.16
CA LEU A 289 6.01 21.17 -4.70
C LEU A 289 5.46 22.35 -3.89
N LYS A 290 5.65 23.58 -4.39
CA LYS A 290 5.07 24.77 -3.78
C LYS A 290 3.54 24.74 -3.77
N ASP A 291 2.92 24.31 -4.86
CA ASP A 291 1.46 24.16 -4.93
C ASP A 291 0.98 23.00 -4.04
N CYS A 292 1.74 21.89 -4.01
CA CYS A 292 1.44 20.79 -3.09
C CYS A 292 1.40 21.26 -1.63
N TRP A 293 2.39 22.02 -1.20
CA TRP A 293 2.45 22.56 0.16
C TRP A 293 1.34 23.58 0.42
N LYS A 294 1.06 24.46 -0.55
CA LYS A 294 -0.06 25.40 -0.46
C LYS A 294 -1.38 24.65 -0.23
N LYS A 295 -1.65 23.59 -0.99
CA LYS A 295 -2.85 22.75 -0.79
C LYS A 295 -2.90 22.11 0.60
N VAL A 296 -1.77 21.72 1.18
CA VAL A 296 -1.70 21.21 2.56
C VAL A 296 -2.11 22.29 3.56
N ILE A 297 -1.58 23.51 3.43
CA ILE A 297 -1.86 24.62 4.35
C ILE A 297 -3.32 25.11 4.25
N GLU A 298 -3.83 25.20 3.02
CA GLU A 298 -5.18 25.70 2.73
C GLU A 298 -6.27 24.61 2.89
N ASN A 299 -5.89 23.37 3.19
CA ASN A 299 -6.81 22.24 3.28
C ASN A 299 -7.78 22.45 4.45
N ASP A 300 -9.08 22.34 4.17
CA ASP A 300 -10.09 22.29 5.24
C ASP A 300 -9.94 20.95 5.98
N LYS A 301 -9.48 21.05 7.21
CA LYS A 301 -9.22 19.89 8.06
C LYS A 301 -10.48 19.04 8.26
N LEU A 302 -11.62 19.64 8.45
CA LEU A 302 -12.87 18.92 8.70
C LEU A 302 -13.34 18.16 7.45
N GLU A 303 -13.25 18.79 6.29
CA GLU A 303 -13.61 18.16 5.02
C GLU A 303 -12.61 17.03 4.65
N MET A 304 -11.33 17.22 4.93
CA MET A 304 -10.32 16.18 4.78
C MET A 304 -10.64 14.95 5.67
N GLU A 305 -10.92 15.18 6.94
CA GLU A 305 -11.25 14.10 7.88
C GLU A 305 -12.52 13.34 7.44
N LYS A 306 -13.55 14.04 6.98
CA LYS A 306 -14.76 13.42 6.41
C LYS A 306 -14.43 12.59 5.16
N MET A 307 -13.58 13.11 4.29
CA MET A 307 -13.14 12.40 3.08
C MET A 307 -12.43 11.10 3.43
N TYR A 308 -11.57 11.09 4.44
CA TYR A 308 -10.85 9.90 4.88
C TYR A 308 -11.82 8.84 5.44
N ARG A 309 -12.78 9.24 6.29
CA ARG A 309 -13.80 8.33 6.84
C ARG A 309 -14.64 7.71 5.73
N ARG A 310 -15.10 8.54 4.79
CA ARG A 310 -15.88 8.09 3.63
C ARG A 310 -15.09 7.10 2.76
N TRP A 311 -13.79 7.38 2.54
CA TRP A 311 -12.93 6.50 1.80
C TRP A 311 -12.75 5.14 2.50
N TYR A 312 -12.55 5.11 3.81
CA TYR A 312 -12.43 3.87 4.57
C TYR A 312 -13.73 3.07 4.59
N TYR A 313 -14.86 3.71 4.73
CA TYR A 313 -16.17 3.06 4.64
C TYR A 313 -16.37 2.39 3.27
N TRP A 314 -16.09 3.11 2.19
CA TRP A 314 -16.13 2.54 0.84
C TRP A 314 -15.08 1.43 0.67
N TYR A 315 -13.87 1.61 1.18
CA TYR A 315 -12.77 0.67 1.03
C TYR A 315 -13.08 -0.69 1.67
N GLU A 316 -13.73 -0.71 2.84
CA GLU A 316 -14.17 -1.92 3.53
C GLU A 316 -14.96 -2.86 2.62
N SER A 317 -15.86 -2.33 1.80
CA SER A 317 -16.66 -3.13 0.86
C SER A 317 -15.83 -3.81 -0.25
N ASN A 318 -14.57 -3.42 -0.41
CA ASN A 318 -13.62 -3.93 -1.40
C ASN A 318 -12.55 -4.84 -0.80
N LEU A 319 -12.64 -5.13 0.49
CA LEU A 319 -11.70 -5.97 1.24
C LEU A 319 -12.22 -7.40 1.44
N ILE A 320 -11.25 -8.31 1.59
CA ILE A 320 -11.48 -9.71 1.96
C ILE A 320 -10.71 -10.00 3.25
#